data_2d95aba2850ea050bcdce1c4dd6b5c8e
#
_entry.id   2d95aba2850ea050bcdce1c4dd6b5c8e
#
_cell.length_a   1.000
_cell.length_b   1.000
_cell.length_c   1.000
_cell.angle_alpha   90.00
_cell.angle_beta   90.00
_cell.angle_gamma   90.00
#
_symmetry.space_group_name_H-M   'P 1'
#
loop_
_entity.id
_entity.type
_entity.pdbx_description
1 polymer ?
#
loop_
_entity_poly.entity_id
_entity_poly.type
_entity_poly.pdbx_seq_one_letter_code
_entity_poly.pdbx_strand_id
1 'polypeptide(L)'
;RIEGTQCTREDILNPLIEDNTNRDVSDVVNYIRANEFALERLKTLPLCNRLIKETHAVLLESVRGQEKNPGEFRYSQNWIGGQGSTLKNARYIPPNPEDMLTAMSDLEKYINSDDPLDPLIQAALIHYQFETTHPFLDGNGRVGRLLITLFLMEKGILSTPALYISYYLKMNRIEYYDRMTQVRRTGDYEQWISFFLQAFADSAEDAIHTIDLLTALHDKSTKLFDTLTKRQRTSVLKVFSYLESNPIIDIQKTAATLDMSYNTVAKVVSILVDYGILKQTDKFGKAKIYSYTCLLYTSDAADE
;
A
#
# COMPACT_ATOMS: atom_id res chain seq x y z
N ARG A 1 -3.71 3.08 -9.88
CA ARG A 1 -4.71 2.21 -10.57
C ARG A 1 -4.06 1.23 -11.55
N ILE A 2 -3.30 0.25 -11.06
CA ILE A 2 -2.84 -0.84 -11.93
C ILE A 2 -4.02 -1.76 -12.28
N GLU A 3 -4.98 -1.92 -11.36
CA GLU A 3 -6.10 -2.86 -11.45
C GLU A 3 -7.49 -2.20 -11.53
N GLY A 4 -7.56 -0.89 -11.84
CA GLY A 4 -8.82 -0.21 -12.15
C GLY A 4 -9.60 0.40 -10.97
N THR A 5 -9.12 0.30 -9.73
CA THR A 5 -9.75 0.88 -8.53
C THR A 5 -9.80 2.40 -8.59
N GLN A 6 -10.94 3.02 -8.29
CA GLN A 6 -11.16 4.47 -8.32
C GLN A 6 -11.65 4.97 -6.97
N CYS A 7 -10.76 5.49 -6.13
CA CYS A 7 -11.13 6.23 -4.92
C CYS A 7 -10.15 7.38 -4.69
N THR A 8 -10.59 8.42 -3.98
CA THR A 8 -9.74 9.50 -3.52
C THR A 8 -9.13 9.15 -2.16
N ARG A 9 -8.08 9.84 -1.75
CA ARG A 9 -7.54 9.73 -0.39
C ARG A 9 -8.58 10.17 0.66
N GLU A 10 -9.36 11.19 0.34
CA GLU A 10 -10.42 11.68 1.20
C GLU A 10 -11.48 10.60 1.46
N ASP A 11 -11.81 9.79 0.46
CA ASP A 11 -12.74 8.66 0.62
C ASP A 11 -12.21 7.60 1.61
N ILE A 12 -10.90 7.37 1.64
CA ILE A 12 -10.26 6.36 2.51
C ILE A 12 -10.09 6.88 3.93
N LEU A 13 -9.70 8.15 4.08
CA LEU A 13 -9.29 8.75 5.34
C LEU A 13 -10.44 9.39 6.11
N ASN A 14 -11.65 9.46 5.52
CA ASN A 14 -12.78 10.09 6.17
C ASN A 14 -13.28 9.24 7.36
N PRO A 15 -13.14 9.71 8.61
CA PRO A 15 -13.47 8.93 9.81
C PRO A 15 -14.97 8.65 9.98
N LEU A 16 -15.84 9.29 9.19
CA LEU A 16 -17.30 9.12 9.28
C LEU A 16 -17.84 8.09 8.28
N ILE A 17 -16.99 7.56 7.41
CA ILE A 17 -17.36 6.52 6.45
C ILE A 17 -17.05 5.15 7.06
N GLU A 18 -17.87 4.70 8.02
CA GLU A 18 -17.76 3.38 8.63
C GLU A 18 -18.37 2.27 7.75
N ASP A 19 -19.42 2.61 6.97
CA ASP A 19 -20.12 1.71 6.03
C ASP A 19 -19.92 2.18 4.59
N ASN A 20 -18.68 2.14 4.10
CA ASN A 20 -18.42 2.54 2.74
C ASN A 20 -18.87 1.43 1.78
N THR A 21 -20.03 1.61 1.16
CA THR A 21 -20.53 0.76 0.09
C THR A 21 -19.73 0.93 -1.22
N ASN A 22 -18.80 1.87 -1.27
CA ASN A 22 -17.92 2.06 -2.41
C ASN A 22 -16.87 0.93 -2.44
N ARG A 23 -17.00 0.03 -3.40
CA ARG A 23 -16.15 -1.15 -3.59
C ARG A 23 -14.68 -0.80 -3.73
N ASP A 24 -14.38 0.32 -4.37
CA ASP A 24 -13.00 0.76 -4.61
C ASP A 24 -12.30 1.19 -3.31
N VAL A 25 -13.02 1.83 -2.40
CA VAL A 25 -12.52 2.16 -1.07
C VAL A 25 -12.26 0.89 -0.24
N SER A 26 -13.20 -0.05 -0.26
CA SER A 26 -13.03 -1.34 0.42
C SER A 26 -11.79 -2.10 -0.07
N ASP A 27 -11.54 -2.11 -1.38
CA ASP A 27 -10.36 -2.76 -1.96
C ASP A 27 -9.03 -2.11 -1.47
N VAL A 28 -9.00 -0.78 -1.32
CA VAL A 28 -7.82 -0.07 -0.79
C VAL A 28 -7.65 -0.29 0.70
N VAL A 29 -8.73 -0.19 1.49
CA VAL A 29 -8.69 -0.47 2.94
C VAL A 29 -8.23 -1.90 3.20
N ASN A 30 -8.73 -2.87 2.45
CA ASN A 30 -8.30 -4.26 2.58
C ASN A 30 -6.83 -4.44 2.19
N TYR A 31 -6.33 -3.70 1.19
CA TYR A 31 -4.90 -3.73 0.87
C TYR A 31 -4.04 -3.19 2.01
N ILE A 32 -4.44 -2.10 2.65
CA ILE A 32 -3.74 -1.55 3.83
C ILE A 32 -3.75 -2.57 4.97
N ARG A 33 -4.93 -3.14 5.29
CA ARG A 33 -5.07 -4.18 6.32
C ARG A 33 -4.24 -5.43 6.03
N ALA A 34 -4.21 -5.87 4.78
CA ALA A 34 -3.40 -7.01 4.35
C ALA A 34 -1.89 -6.73 4.50
N ASN A 35 -1.46 -5.51 4.21
CA ASN A 35 -0.08 -5.07 4.42
C ASN A 35 0.28 -5.07 5.92
N GLU A 36 -0.52 -4.45 6.76
CA GLU A 36 -0.32 -4.43 8.21
C GLU A 36 -0.31 -5.85 8.81
N PHE A 37 -1.28 -6.68 8.41
CA PHE A 37 -1.34 -8.08 8.82
C PHE A 37 -0.08 -8.85 8.42
N ALA A 38 0.37 -8.72 7.17
CA ALA A 38 1.53 -9.44 6.67
C ALA A 38 2.82 -9.02 7.39
N LEU A 39 3.00 -7.72 7.65
CA LEU A 39 4.14 -7.18 8.39
C LEU A 39 4.17 -7.67 9.84
N GLU A 40 3.03 -7.70 10.51
CA GLU A 40 2.96 -8.23 11.87
C GLU A 40 3.22 -9.75 11.89
N ARG A 41 2.66 -10.46 10.93
CA ARG A 41 2.80 -11.90 10.81
C ARG A 41 4.23 -12.32 10.46
N LEU A 42 4.95 -11.52 9.67
CA LEU A 42 6.36 -11.74 9.32
C LEU A 42 7.29 -11.77 10.54
N LYS A 43 6.92 -11.16 11.66
CA LYS A 43 7.70 -11.24 12.91
C LYS A 43 7.75 -12.65 13.52
N THR A 44 6.79 -13.50 13.18
CA THR A 44 6.62 -14.85 13.77
C THR A 44 6.61 -15.98 12.76
N LEU A 45 6.46 -15.67 11.47
CA LEU A 45 6.40 -16.64 10.39
C LEU A 45 7.26 -16.11 9.23
N PRO A 46 8.24 -16.88 8.73
CA PRO A 46 9.05 -16.47 7.57
C PRO A 46 8.17 -16.30 6.33
N LEU A 47 8.70 -15.59 5.33
CA LEU A 47 8.01 -15.42 4.06
C LEU A 47 7.87 -16.78 3.36
N CYS A 48 6.66 -17.33 3.35
CA CYS A 48 6.33 -18.66 2.87
C CYS A 48 4.92 -18.68 2.26
N ASN A 49 4.57 -19.77 1.59
CA ASN A 49 3.25 -19.94 0.97
C ASN A 49 2.10 -19.79 1.97
N ARG A 50 2.30 -20.17 3.22
CA ARG A 50 1.29 -19.97 4.27
C ARG A 50 1.06 -18.48 4.52
N LEU A 51 2.11 -17.69 4.70
CA LEU A 51 1.98 -16.23 4.90
C LEU A 51 1.33 -15.56 3.70
N ILE A 52 1.72 -15.96 2.48
CA ILE A 52 1.13 -15.47 1.22
C ILE A 52 -0.38 -15.74 1.18
N LYS A 53 -0.81 -16.96 1.53
CA LYS A 53 -2.23 -17.35 1.57
C LYS A 53 -3.01 -16.61 2.65
N GLU A 54 -2.47 -16.51 3.87
CA GLU A 54 -3.09 -15.77 4.97
C GLU A 54 -3.25 -14.28 4.59
N THR A 55 -2.25 -13.67 3.98
CA THR A 55 -2.30 -12.28 3.49
C THR A 55 -3.34 -12.08 2.39
N HIS A 56 -3.42 -13.00 1.44
CA HIS A 56 -4.42 -13.00 0.38
C HIS A 56 -5.85 -13.11 0.93
N ALA A 57 -6.06 -13.89 2.00
CA ALA A 57 -7.36 -14.00 2.66
C ALA A 57 -7.84 -12.64 3.21
N VAL A 58 -6.94 -11.92 3.89
CA VAL A 58 -7.24 -10.56 4.39
C VAL A 58 -7.48 -9.57 3.24
N LEU A 59 -6.68 -9.65 2.17
CA LEU A 59 -6.81 -8.79 1.00
C LEU A 59 -8.17 -8.89 0.32
N LEU A 60 -8.76 -10.09 0.29
CA LEU A 60 -10.06 -10.35 -0.34
C LEU A 60 -11.21 -10.48 0.67
N GLU A 61 -11.06 -9.99 1.89
CA GLU A 61 -12.09 -9.99 2.93
C GLU A 61 -13.22 -8.99 2.59
N SER A 62 -13.87 -9.18 1.44
CA SER A 62 -14.98 -8.34 1.00
C SER A 62 -15.98 -9.17 0.19
N VAL A 63 -17.18 -8.61 0.01
CA VAL A 63 -18.25 -9.24 -0.79
C VAL A 63 -17.77 -9.61 -2.21
N ARG A 64 -16.84 -8.84 -2.78
CA ARG A 64 -16.29 -9.08 -4.13
C ARG A 64 -15.29 -10.23 -4.19
N GLY A 65 -14.60 -10.51 -3.08
CA GLY A 65 -13.53 -11.50 -3.02
C GLY A 65 -13.98 -12.90 -2.62
N GLN A 66 -15.13 -13.07 -2.01
CA GLN A 66 -15.57 -14.35 -1.46
C GLN A 66 -15.75 -15.45 -2.53
N GLU A 67 -16.17 -15.08 -3.74
CA GLU A 67 -16.29 -15.99 -4.88
C GLU A 67 -14.93 -16.40 -5.50
N LYS A 68 -13.82 -15.79 -5.05
CA LYS A 68 -12.47 -15.98 -5.56
C LYS A 68 -11.58 -16.80 -4.63
N ASN A 69 -12.18 -17.55 -3.71
CA ASN A 69 -11.48 -18.44 -2.77
C ASN A 69 -10.35 -17.71 -2.00
N PRO A 70 -10.67 -16.73 -1.13
CA PRO A 70 -9.68 -16.00 -0.34
C PRO A 70 -8.75 -16.95 0.43
N GLY A 71 -7.44 -16.74 0.31
CA GLY A 71 -6.44 -17.55 1.00
C GLY A 71 -6.13 -18.91 0.36
N GLU A 72 -6.75 -19.26 -0.78
CA GLU A 72 -6.50 -20.53 -1.43
C GLU A 72 -5.91 -20.37 -2.83
N PHE A 73 -4.89 -21.19 -3.14
CA PHE A 73 -4.39 -21.30 -4.50
C PHE A 73 -5.46 -21.86 -5.43
N ARG A 74 -5.49 -21.38 -6.66
CA ARG A 74 -6.47 -21.82 -7.65
C ARG A 74 -6.35 -23.31 -7.99
N TYR A 75 -7.46 -23.91 -8.20
CA TYR A 75 -7.60 -25.29 -8.69
C TYR A 75 -8.07 -25.34 -10.14
N SER A 76 -8.30 -24.19 -10.77
CA SER A 76 -8.71 -24.07 -12.18
C SER A 76 -7.73 -23.22 -12.96
N GLN A 77 -7.78 -23.36 -14.30
CA GLN A 77 -7.00 -22.53 -15.19
C GLN A 77 -7.51 -21.09 -15.17
N ASN A 78 -6.60 -20.14 -15.02
CA ASN A 78 -6.86 -18.71 -15.18
C ASN A 78 -6.06 -18.13 -16.36
N TRP A 79 -6.27 -16.87 -16.67
CA TRP A 79 -5.56 -16.16 -17.72
C TRP A 79 -5.43 -14.68 -17.38
N ILE A 80 -4.45 -14.02 -17.98
CA ILE A 80 -4.21 -12.59 -17.88
C ILE A 80 -4.57 -11.94 -19.21
N GLY A 81 -5.46 -10.92 -19.16
CA GLY A 81 -5.89 -10.20 -20.36
C GLY A 81 -6.73 -8.99 -20.00
N GLY A 82 -7.12 -8.21 -21.03
CA GLY A 82 -8.04 -7.09 -20.88
C GLY A 82 -9.47 -7.51 -20.53
N GLN A 83 -10.32 -6.55 -20.27
CA GLN A 83 -11.74 -6.80 -20.00
C GLN A 83 -12.39 -7.59 -21.15
N GLY A 84 -13.08 -8.67 -20.83
CA GLY A 84 -13.72 -9.57 -21.84
C GLY A 84 -12.76 -10.55 -22.50
N SER A 85 -11.50 -10.64 -22.07
CA SER A 85 -10.58 -11.67 -22.57
C SER A 85 -10.98 -13.06 -22.09
N THR A 86 -10.65 -14.05 -22.91
CA THR A 86 -10.87 -15.47 -22.68
C THR A 86 -9.55 -16.21 -22.86
N LEU A 87 -9.49 -17.50 -22.58
CA LEU A 87 -8.31 -18.34 -22.87
C LEU A 87 -7.82 -18.24 -24.31
N LYS A 88 -8.71 -17.95 -25.27
CA LYS A 88 -8.35 -17.90 -26.72
C LYS A 88 -7.61 -16.62 -27.11
N ASN A 89 -7.86 -15.50 -26.40
CA ASN A 89 -7.29 -14.19 -26.71
C ASN A 89 -6.58 -13.56 -25.50
N ALA A 90 -6.22 -14.36 -24.52
CA ALA A 90 -5.47 -13.93 -23.36
C ALA A 90 -4.07 -13.42 -23.75
N ARG A 91 -3.61 -12.39 -23.07
CA ARG A 91 -2.22 -11.91 -23.21
C ARG A 91 -1.21 -12.93 -22.68
N TYR A 92 -1.58 -13.65 -21.63
CA TYR A 92 -0.77 -14.68 -21.00
C TYR A 92 -1.66 -15.76 -20.36
N ILE A 93 -1.27 -17.00 -20.50
CA ILE A 93 -1.89 -18.15 -19.83
C ILE A 93 -0.85 -18.72 -18.84
N PRO A 94 -1.09 -18.56 -17.52
CA PRO A 94 -0.22 -19.12 -16.49
C PRO A 94 -0.17 -20.66 -16.52
N PRO A 95 0.77 -21.29 -15.81
CA PRO A 95 0.85 -22.76 -15.68
C PRO A 95 -0.49 -23.36 -15.24
N ASN A 96 -0.72 -24.63 -15.55
CA ASN A 96 -1.86 -25.38 -15.03
C ASN A 96 -1.78 -25.49 -13.47
N PRO A 97 -2.85 -25.89 -12.77
CA PRO A 97 -2.84 -25.93 -11.31
C PRO A 97 -1.76 -26.83 -10.70
N GLU A 98 -1.41 -27.94 -11.30
CA GLU A 98 -0.37 -28.88 -10.78
C GLU A 98 1.03 -28.25 -10.90
N ASP A 99 1.37 -27.74 -12.07
CA ASP A 99 2.63 -27.03 -12.30
C ASP A 99 2.72 -25.75 -11.48
N MET A 100 1.59 -25.05 -11.26
CA MET A 100 1.52 -23.89 -10.40
C MET A 100 1.88 -24.23 -8.95
N LEU A 101 1.35 -25.33 -8.39
CA LEU A 101 1.68 -25.76 -7.02
C LEU A 101 3.17 -26.09 -6.88
N THR A 102 3.74 -26.76 -7.89
CA THR A 102 5.17 -27.06 -7.95
C THR A 102 5.99 -25.77 -8.00
N ALA A 103 5.62 -24.82 -8.87
CA ALA A 103 6.31 -23.54 -9.01
C ALA A 103 6.23 -22.70 -7.73
N MET A 104 5.10 -22.72 -7.01
CA MET A 104 4.96 -22.02 -5.72
C MET A 104 5.79 -22.69 -4.61
N SER A 105 5.92 -24.02 -4.62
CA SER A 105 6.81 -24.72 -3.70
C SER A 105 8.29 -24.37 -3.95
N ASP A 106 8.68 -24.30 -5.23
CA ASP A 106 10.06 -23.95 -5.59
C ASP A 106 10.34 -22.47 -5.33
N LEU A 107 9.37 -21.58 -5.53
CA LEU A 107 9.49 -20.17 -5.16
C LEU A 107 9.69 -20.00 -3.64
N GLU A 108 8.97 -20.74 -2.81
CA GLU A 108 9.15 -20.72 -1.36
C GLU A 108 10.55 -21.20 -0.95
N LYS A 109 11.05 -22.27 -1.56
CA LYS A 109 12.43 -22.73 -1.32
C LYS A 109 13.45 -21.67 -1.71
N TYR A 110 13.26 -21.02 -2.85
CA TYR A 110 14.13 -19.94 -3.32
C TYR A 110 14.14 -18.76 -2.36
N ILE A 111 12.98 -18.27 -1.93
CA ILE A 111 12.83 -17.17 -0.97
C ILE A 111 13.64 -17.45 0.31
N ASN A 112 13.62 -18.69 0.79
CA ASN A 112 14.26 -19.11 2.04
C ASN A 112 15.65 -19.73 1.85
N SER A 113 16.23 -19.63 0.65
CA SER A 113 17.59 -20.11 0.38
C SER A 113 18.65 -19.06 0.70
N ASP A 114 19.88 -19.53 0.93
CA ASP A 114 21.09 -18.69 1.02
C ASP A 114 21.65 -18.39 -0.37
N ASP A 115 20.88 -17.71 -1.21
CA ASP A 115 21.34 -17.30 -2.54
C ASP A 115 22.34 -16.14 -2.43
N PRO A 116 23.50 -16.17 -3.12
CA PRO A 116 24.48 -15.11 -3.07
C PRO A 116 24.12 -13.85 -3.87
N LEU A 117 23.02 -13.87 -4.62
CA LEU A 117 22.56 -12.69 -5.35
C LEU A 117 22.16 -11.55 -4.42
N ASP A 118 22.33 -10.34 -4.89
CA ASP A 118 21.85 -9.14 -4.19
C ASP A 118 20.34 -9.24 -3.92
N PRO A 119 19.87 -8.91 -2.71
CA PRO A 119 18.45 -8.99 -2.36
C PRO A 119 17.49 -8.21 -3.29
N LEU A 120 17.95 -7.11 -3.90
CA LEU A 120 17.14 -6.37 -4.89
C LEU A 120 16.94 -7.18 -6.17
N ILE A 121 17.98 -7.91 -6.61
CA ILE A 121 17.89 -8.84 -7.74
C ILE A 121 16.98 -10.01 -7.39
N GLN A 122 17.14 -10.60 -6.20
CA GLN A 122 16.26 -11.66 -5.72
C GLN A 122 14.80 -11.20 -5.68
N ALA A 123 14.50 -10.00 -5.19
CA ALA A 123 13.16 -9.43 -5.17
C ALA A 123 12.56 -9.31 -6.59
N ALA A 124 13.37 -8.89 -7.57
CA ALA A 124 12.95 -8.83 -8.97
C ALA A 124 12.58 -10.22 -9.54
N LEU A 125 13.38 -11.24 -9.22
CA LEU A 125 13.14 -12.62 -9.66
C LEU A 125 11.93 -13.24 -8.95
N ILE A 126 11.78 -13.02 -7.65
CA ILE A 126 10.64 -13.48 -6.85
C ILE A 126 9.34 -12.88 -7.38
N HIS A 127 9.33 -11.58 -7.63
CA HIS A 127 8.15 -10.89 -8.18
C HIS A 127 7.79 -11.41 -9.57
N TYR A 128 8.78 -11.54 -10.47
CA TYR A 128 8.58 -12.10 -11.80
C TYR A 128 7.99 -13.51 -11.76
N GLN A 129 8.55 -14.38 -10.91
CA GLN A 129 8.12 -15.77 -10.80
C GLN A 129 6.70 -15.86 -10.23
N PHE A 130 6.39 -15.09 -9.20
CA PHE A 130 5.06 -15.05 -8.61
C PHE A 130 4.00 -14.58 -9.63
N GLU A 131 4.25 -13.47 -10.32
CA GLU A 131 3.34 -12.93 -11.34
C GLU A 131 3.19 -13.88 -12.55
N THR A 132 4.24 -14.62 -12.90
CA THR A 132 4.20 -15.63 -13.95
C THR A 132 3.42 -16.87 -13.53
N THR A 133 3.59 -17.32 -12.29
CA THR A 133 2.85 -18.46 -11.72
C THR A 133 1.37 -18.15 -11.53
N HIS A 134 1.04 -16.91 -11.12
CA HIS A 134 -0.31 -16.39 -10.97
C HIS A 134 -1.23 -17.29 -10.14
N PRO A 135 -0.88 -17.56 -8.86
CA PRO A 135 -1.44 -18.68 -8.12
C PRO A 135 -2.87 -18.49 -7.62
N PHE A 136 -3.43 -17.28 -7.65
CA PHE A 136 -4.78 -17.00 -7.19
C PHE A 136 -5.74 -16.73 -8.33
N LEU A 137 -7.04 -16.80 -8.06
CA LEU A 137 -8.09 -16.43 -9.04
C LEU A 137 -8.21 -14.90 -9.22
N ASP A 138 -7.85 -14.11 -8.19
CA ASP A 138 -7.83 -12.64 -8.19
C ASP A 138 -6.74 -12.16 -7.21
N GLY A 139 -6.39 -10.88 -7.24
CA GLY A 139 -5.47 -10.27 -6.27
C GLY A 139 -3.98 -10.60 -6.42
N ASN A 140 -3.58 -11.33 -7.46
CA ASN A 140 -2.17 -11.72 -7.67
C ASN A 140 -1.25 -10.49 -7.73
N GLY A 141 -1.59 -9.48 -8.54
CA GLY A 141 -0.76 -8.29 -8.66
C GLY A 141 -0.61 -7.52 -7.35
N ARG A 142 -1.66 -7.46 -6.52
CA ARG A 142 -1.60 -6.82 -5.19
C ARG A 142 -0.67 -7.60 -4.26
N VAL A 143 -0.81 -8.91 -4.19
CA VAL A 143 0.05 -9.79 -3.40
C VAL A 143 1.48 -9.78 -3.94
N GLY A 144 1.68 -9.88 -5.26
CA GLY A 144 3.00 -9.88 -5.88
C GLY A 144 3.80 -8.61 -5.57
N ARG A 145 3.15 -7.44 -5.56
CA ARG A 145 3.80 -6.19 -5.15
C ARG A 145 4.07 -6.12 -3.66
N LEU A 146 3.19 -6.69 -2.84
CA LEU A 146 3.41 -6.77 -1.40
C LEU A 146 4.58 -7.70 -1.05
N LEU A 147 4.75 -8.80 -1.79
CA LEU A 147 5.88 -9.72 -1.64
C LEU A 147 7.24 -9.02 -1.77
N ILE A 148 7.37 -8.02 -2.64
CA ILE A 148 8.60 -7.23 -2.78
C ILE A 148 8.97 -6.59 -1.45
N THR A 149 8.02 -5.87 -0.84
CA THR A 149 8.22 -5.17 0.43
C THR A 149 8.51 -6.16 1.56
N LEU A 150 7.74 -7.23 1.67
CA LEU A 150 7.91 -8.24 2.71
C LEU A 150 9.29 -8.93 2.63
N PHE A 151 9.73 -9.30 1.43
CA PHE A 151 11.03 -9.91 1.20
C PHE A 151 12.17 -8.97 1.60
N LEU A 152 12.12 -7.70 1.18
CA LEU A 152 13.17 -6.73 1.50
C LEU A 152 13.20 -6.40 3.00
N MET A 153 12.06 -6.41 3.68
CA MET A 153 12.01 -6.25 5.13
C MET A 153 12.56 -7.47 5.87
N GLU A 154 12.23 -8.69 5.42
CA GLU A 154 12.78 -9.93 5.99
C GLU A 154 14.30 -10.01 5.83
N LYS A 155 14.84 -9.56 4.69
CA LYS A 155 16.28 -9.47 4.44
C LYS A 155 16.94 -8.27 5.13
N GLY A 156 16.20 -7.43 5.85
CA GLY A 156 16.72 -6.25 6.57
C GLY A 156 17.18 -5.10 5.67
N ILE A 157 16.83 -5.11 4.38
CA ILE A 157 17.12 -4.01 3.43
C ILE A 157 16.22 -2.82 3.72
N LEU A 158 14.96 -3.07 4.06
CA LEU A 158 14.01 -2.04 4.49
C LEU A 158 13.76 -2.19 6.00
N SER A 159 13.81 -1.09 6.72
CA SER A 159 13.41 -1.02 8.14
C SER A 159 11.93 -0.66 8.32
N THR A 160 11.33 -0.04 7.29
CA THR A 160 9.93 0.36 7.23
C THR A 160 9.39 0.12 5.82
N PRO A 161 8.07 -0.11 5.64
CA PRO A 161 7.48 -0.36 4.31
C PRO A 161 7.28 0.95 3.51
N ALA A 162 8.28 1.85 3.52
CA ALA A 162 8.18 3.17 2.91
C ALA A 162 8.42 3.18 1.38
N LEU A 163 8.91 2.06 0.82
CA LEU A 163 9.18 1.96 -0.62
C LEU A 163 7.92 1.61 -1.40
N TYR A 164 7.40 2.55 -2.19
CA TYR A 164 6.17 2.35 -2.96
C TYR A 164 6.43 2.11 -4.45
N ILE A 165 7.09 0.99 -4.76
CA ILE A 165 7.40 0.58 -6.15
C ILE A 165 6.14 0.44 -7.04
N SER A 166 4.97 0.22 -6.43
CA SER A 166 3.70 0.07 -7.15
C SER A 166 3.36 1.27 -8.03
N TYR A 167 3.77 2.48 -7.62
CA TYR A 167 3.54 3.70 -8.40
C TYR A 167 4.36 3.70 -9.69
N TYR A 168 5.66 3.41 -9.59
CA TYR A 168 6.53 3.30 -10.76
C TYR A 168 6.03 2.25 -11.77
N LEU A 169 5.69 1.04 -11.27
CA LEU A 169 5.17 -0.03 -12.12
C LEU A 169 3.84 0.35 -12.80
N LYS A 170 3.03 1.17 -12.16
CA LYS A 170 1.78 1.70 -12.73
C LYS A 170 2.06 2.70 -13.84
N MET A 171 2.94 3.66 -13.61
CA MET A 171 3.29 4.69 -14.60
C MET A 171 3.94 4.06 -15.83
N ASN A 172 4.77 3.04 -15.63
CA ASN A 172 5.47 2.30 -16.69
C ASN A 172 4.76 0.97 -17.04
N ARG A 173 3.43 0.90 -16.92
CA ARG A 173 2.65 -0.33 -17.02
C ARG A 173 2.85 -1.10 -18.31
N ILE A 174 2.96 -0.42 -19.45
CA ILE A 174 3.15 -1.06 -20.75
C ILE A 174 4.51 -1.75 -20.78
N GLU A 175 5.56 -1.02 -20.44
CA GLU A 175 6.92 -1.54 -20.38
C GLU A 175 7.04 -2.70 -19.40
N TYR A 176 6.48 -2.58 -18.20
CA TYR A 176 6.43 -3.63 -17.19
C TYR A 176 5.92 -4.96 -17.75
N TYR A 177 4.78 -4.95 -18.44
CA TYR A 177 4.24 -6.18 -19.03
C TYR A 177 5.03 -6.66 -20.24
N ASP A 178 5.63 -5.78 -21.01
CA ASP A 178 6.43 -6.13 -22.17
C ASP A 178 7.76 -6.77 -21.72
N ARG A 179 8.41 -6.25 -20.68
CA ARG A 179 9.59 -6.83 -20.06
C ARG A 179 9.33 -8.25 -19.54
N MET A 180 8.23 -8.45 -18.80
CA MET A 180 7.83 -9.79 -18.36
C MET A 180 7.57 -10.74 -19.54
N THR A 181 6.93 -10.26 -20.59
CA THR A 181 6.67 -11.05 -21.80
C THR A 181 7.98 -11.43 -22.50
N GLN A 182 8.94 -10.52 -22.56
CA GLN A 182 10.25 -10.77 -23.15
C GLN A 182 10.99 -11.89 -22.41
N VAL A 183 11.01 -11.88 -21.08
CA VAL A 183 11.60 -12.98 -20.29
C VAL A 183 10.94 -14.33 -20.65
N ARG A 184 9.61 -14.38 -20.69
CA ARG A 184 8.86 -15.61 -21.02
C ARG A 184 9.18 -16.16 -22.40
N ARG A 185 9.50 -15.29 -23.36
CA ARG A 185 9.76 -15.66 -24.77
C ARG A 185 11.22 -16.02 -25.05
N THR A 186 12.15 -15.37 -24.39
CA THR A 186 13.57 -15.42 -24.75
C THR A 186 14.48 -15.87 -23.61
N GLY A 187 13.99 -15.90 -22.37
CA GLY A 187 14.82 -16.15 -21.20
C GLY A 187 15.73 -14.97 -20.81
N ASP A 188 15.55 -13.79 -21.41
CA ASP A 188 16.35 -12.61 -21.13
C ASP A 188 15.91 -11.95 -19.81
N TYR A 189 16.49 -12.42 -18.70
CA TYR A 189 16.27 -11.86 -17.38
C TYR A 189 17.02 -10.54 -17.15
N GLU A 190 18.10 -10.27 -17.87
CA GLU A 190 18.95 -9.10 -17.65
C GLU A 190 18.17 -7.80 -17.87
N GLN A 191 17.38 -7.71 -18.95
CA GLN A 191 16.55 -6.54 -19.24
C GLN A 191 15.40 -6.36 -18.22
N TRP A 192 14.90 -7.47 -17.65
CA TRP A 192 13.90 -7.43 -16.57
C TRP A 192 14.51 -6.90 -15.27
N ILE A 193 15.64 -7.46 -14.86
CA ILE A 193 16.36 -7.05 -13.66
C ILE A 193 16.75 -5.57 -13.74
N SER A 194 17.30 -5.15 -14.90
CA SER A 194 17.66 -3.74 -15.13
C SER A 194 16.46 -2.81 -14.97
N PHE A 195 15.33 -3.13 -15.58
CA PHE A 195 14.07 -2.37 -15.42
C PHE A 195 13.62 -2.32 -13.96
N PHE A 196 13.69 -3.44 -13.26
CA PHE A 196 13.22 -3.52 -11.88
C PHE A 196 14.14 -2.79 -10.90
N LEU A 197 15.45 -2.82 -11.10
CA LEU A 197 16.42 -2.04 -10.33
C LEU A 197 16.23 -0.53 -10.55
N GLN A 198 15.91 -0.10 -11.78
CA GLN A 198 15.55 1.29 -12.03
C GLN A 198 14.27 1.68 -11.28
N ALA A 199 13.27 0.78 -11.26
CA ALA A 199 12.05 1.00 -10.49
C ALA A 199 12.34 1.16 -8.98
N PHE A 200 13.29 0.40 -8.43
CA PHE A 200 13.73 0.59 -7.05
C PHE A 200 14.42 1.94 -6.83
N ALA A 201 15.35 2.31 -7.71
CA ALA A 201 16.08 3.57 -7.59
C ALA A 201 15.13 4.77 -7.59
N ASP A 202 14.27 4.86 -8.59
CA ASP A 202 13.32 5.96 -8.73
C ASP A 202 12.31 6.00 -7.56
N SER A 203 11.81 4.83 -7.13
CA SER A 203 10.91 4.78 -5.97
C SER A 203 11.60 5.13 -4.65
N ALA A 204 12.89 4.86 -4.50
CA ALA A 204 13.66 5.25 -3.33
C ALA A 204 13.93 6.75 -3.29
N GLU A 205 14.27 7.36 -4.43
CA GLU A 205 14.43 8.82 -4.55
C GLU A 205 13.12 9.55 -4.23
N ASP A 206 12.00 9.07 -4.74
CA ASP A 206 10.65 9.58 -4.44
C ASP A 206 10.33 9.49 -2.95
N ALA A 207 10.63 8.34 -2.32
CA ALA A 207 10.40 8.15 -0.88
C ALA A 207 11.24 9.12 -0.04
N ILE A 208 12.52 9.31 -0.39
CA ILE A 208 13.41 10.27 0.29
C ILE A 208 12.87 11.68 0.15
N HIS A 209 12.54 12.10 -1.07
CA HIS A 209 11.97 13.41 -1.33
C HIS A 209 10.68 13.66 -0.53
N THR A 210 9.78 12.68 -0.50
CA THR A 210 8.52 12.75 0.28
C THR A 210 8.80 12.89 1.78
N ILE A 211 9.75 12.13 2.32
CA ILE A 211 10.16 12.21 3.74
C ILE A 211 10.72 13.61 4.06
N ASP A 212 11.56 14.17 3.20
CA ASP A 212 12.11 15.51 3.37
C ASP A 212 11.03 16.57 3.39
N LEU A 213 10.05 16.50 2.46
CA LEU A 213 8.89 17.40 2.44
C LEU A 213 8.03 17.28 3.69
N LEU A 214 7.76 16.06 4.16
CA LEU A 214 6.97 15.81 5.38
C LEU A 214 7.70 16.33 6.61
N THR A 215 9.02 16.14 6.69
CA THR A 215 9.87 16.64 7.78
C THR A 215 9.85 18.18 7.81
N ALA A 216 10.04 18.83 6.65
CA ALA A 216 9.97 20.28 6.53
C ALA A 216 8.58 20.83 6.93
N LEU A 217 7.51 20.14 6.56
CA LEU A 217 6.14 20.50 6.94
C LEU A 217 5.91 20.35 8.45
N HIS A 218 6.43 19.27 9.06
CA HIS A 218 6.41 19.08 10.51
C HIS A 218 7.12 20.22 11.25
N ASP A 219 8.36 20.50 10.86
CA ASP A 219 9.19 21.56 11.48
C ASP A 219 8.56 22.94 11.34
N LYS A 220 8.03 23.25 10.16
CA LYS A 220 7.30 24.51 9.92
C LYS A 220 6.07 24.63 10.82
N SER A 221 5.30 23.57 10.95
CA SER A 221 4.07 23.56 11.75
C SER A 221 4.38 23.66 13.25
N THR A 222 5.36 22.90 13.74
CA THR A 222 5.72 22.89 15.17
C THR A 222 6.33 24.21 15.66
N LYS A 223 7.05 24.94 14.80
CA LYS A 223 7.56 26.29 15.10
C LYS A 223 6.42 27.29 15.43
N LEU A 224 5.26 27.15 14.80
CA LEU A 224 4.11 28.02 15.12
C LEU A 224 3.63 27.81 16.56
N PHE A 225 3.84 26.63 17.13
CA PHE A 225 3.40 26.29 18.49
C PHE A 225 4.29 26.91 19.59
N ASP A 226 5.44 27.48 19.25
CA ASP A 226 6.33 28.15 20.20
C ASP A 226 5.72 29.42 20.77
N THR A 227 4.72 30.01 20.09
CA THR A 227 3.98 31.21 20.57
C THR A 227 2.91 30.88 21.59
N LEU A 228 2.60 29.58 21.79
CA LEU A 228 1.53 29.14 22.68
C LEU A 228 1.99 29.03 24.14
N THR A 229 1.05 29.16 25.08
CA THR A 229 1.32 28.83 26.48
C THR A 229 1.66 27.35 26.63
N LYS A 230 2.46 26.99 27.65
CA LYS A 230 2.89 25.60 27.90
C LYS A 230 1.72 24.61 27.89
N ARG A 231 0.58 24.96 28.50
CA ARG A 231 -0.61 24.11 28.56
C ARG A 231 -1.26 23.94 27.18
N GLN A 232 -1.38 25.02 26.42
CA GLN A 232 -1.93 24.94 25.03
C GLN A 232 -1.02 24.09 24.13
N ARG A 233 0.30 24.35 24.20
CA ARG A 233 1.29 23.63 23.42
C ARG A 233 1.21 22.11 23.62
N THR A 234 1.10 21.65 24.88
CA THR A 234 0.97 20.22 25.19
C THR A 234 -0.27 19.61 24.51
N SER A 235 -1.41 20.29 24.58
CA SER A 235 -2.64 19.79 23.95
C SER A 235 -2.58 19.83 22.42
N VAL A 236 -1.99 20.90 21.86
CA VAL A 236 -1.82 21.06 20.41
C VAL A 236 -0.89 19.99 19.87
N LEU A 237 0.26 19.75 20.48
CA LEU A 237 1.21 18.71 20.05
C LEU A 237 0.57 17.32 20.06
N LYS A 238 -0.26 16.99 21.07
CA LYS A 238 -0.94 15.70 21.15
C LYS A 238 -1.92 15.49 19.97
N VAL A 239 -2.71 16.52 19.64
CA VAL A 239 -3.64 16.46 18.50
C VAL A 239 -2.90 16.53 17.19
N PHE A 240 -1.84 17.31 17.08
CA PHE A 240 -1.03 17.45 15.87
C PHE A 240 -0.32 16.14 15.52
N SER A 241 0.29 15.45 16.49
CA SER A 241 0.86 14.12 16.27
C SER A 241 -0.19 13.09 15.78
N TYR A 242 -1.43 13.19 16.27
CA TYR A 242 -2.52 12.38 15.75
C TYR A 242 -2.88 12.73 14.31
N LEU A 243 -2.87 14.04 13.95
CA LEU A 243 -3.15 14.52 12.60
C LEU A 243 -2.13 14.05 11.56
N GLU A 244 -0.88 13.87 11.95
CA GLU A 244 0.17 13.39 11.03
C GLU A 244 -0.09 11.95 10.57
N SER A 245 -0.79 11.15 11.37
CA SER A 245 -1.25 9.82 10.99
C SER A 245 -2.70 9.77 10.51
N ASN A 246 -3.50 10.79 10.84
CA ASN A 246 -4.93 10.87 10.55
C ASN A 246 -5.28 12.28 10.03
N PRO A 247 -4.93 12.60 8.78
CA PRO A 247 -5.01 13.96 8.26
C PRO A 247 -6.44 14.50 8.08
N ILE A 248 -7.45 13.65 8.22
CA ILE A 248 -8.87 14.03 8.21
C ILE A 248 -9.50 13.63 9.54
N ILE A 249 -10.07 14.59 10.24
CA ILE A 249 -10.59 14.37 11.61
C ILE A 249 -12.00 14.93 11.81
N ASP A 250 -12.70 14.29 12.74
CA ASP A 250 -13.88 14.78 13.46
C ASP A 250 -13.53 15.03 14.92
N ILE A 251 -14.04 16.12 15.51
CA ILE A 251 -13.68 16.52 16.88
C ILE A 251 -14.10 15.46 17.90
N GLN A 252 -15.28 14.86 17.74
CA GLN A 252 -15.82 13.90 18.70
C GLN A 252 -15.02 12.61 18.72
N LYS A 253 -14.75 12.03 17.54
CA LYS A 253 -13.93 10.81 17.41
C LYS A 253 -12.50 11.06 17.88
N THR A 254 -11.88 12.19 17.48
CA THR A 254 -10.54 12.57 17.94
C THR A 254 -10.47 12.71 19.47
N ALA A 255 -11.48 13.32 20.08
CA ALA A 255 -11.54 13.45 21.54
C ALA A 255 -11.59 12.10 22.24
N ALA A 256 -12.42 11.17 21.73
CA ALA A 256 -12.53 9.81 22.25
C ALA A 256 -11.20 9.03 22.08
N THR A 257 -10.59 9.08 20.90
CA THR A 257 -9.34 8.36 20.59
C THR A 257 -8.17 8.85 21.45
N LEU A 258 -8.08 10.17 21.68
CA LEU A 258 -6.99 10.77 22.44
C LEU A 258 -7.25 10.84 23.95
N ASP A 259 -8.39 10.35 24.43
CA ASP A 259 -8.84 10.51 25.84
C ASP A 259 -8.75 11.97 26.28
N MET A 260 -9.38 12.87 25.51
CA MET A 260 -9.44 14.29 25.75
C MET A 260 -10.89 14.78 25.78
N SER A 261 -11.16 15.87 26.50
CA SER A 261 -12.51 16.46 26.46
C SER A 261 -12.80 17.06 25.07
N TYR A 262 -14.06 16.97 24.63
CA TYR A 262 -14.52 17.59 23.39
C TYR A 262 -14.13 19.09 23.31
N ASN A 263 -14.32 19.82 24.39
CA ASN A 263 -14.02 21.26 24.47
C ASN A 263 -12.51 21.54 24.31
N THR A 264 -11.65 20.64 24.79
CA THR A 264 -10.21 20.79 24.66
C THR A 264 -9.81 20.57 23.19
N VAL A 265 -10.30 19.51 22.55
CA VAL A 265 -10.02 19.24 21.13
C VAL A 265 -10.60 20.32 20.23
N ALA A 266 -11.82 20.81 20.50
CA ALA A 266 -12.42 21.90 19.74
C ALA A 266 -11.58 23.18 19.78
N LYS A 267 -11.01 23.53 20.96
CA LYS A 267 -10.09 24.67 21.09
C LYS A 267 -8.79 24.44 20.30
N VAL A 268 -8.24 23.25 20.36
CA VAL A 268 -7.03 22.91 19.59
C VAL A 268 -7.30 22.99 18.10
N VAL A 269 -8.41 22.45 17.62
CA VAL A 269 -8.83 22.53 16.22
C VAL A 269 -8.95 24.00 15.78
N SER A 270 -9.55 24.86 16.60
CA SER A 270 -9.63 26.31 16.31
C SER A 270 -8.23 26.93 16.16
N ILE A 271 -7.28 26.63 17.07
CA ILE A 271 -5.89 27.10 16.96
C ILE A 271 -5.24 26.63 15.67
N LEU A 272 -5.41 25.35 15.32
CA LEU A 272 -4.83 24.78 14.10
C LEU A 272 -5.44 25.35 12.82
N VAL A 273 -6.73 25.74 12.86
CA VAL A 273 -7.40 26.45 11.76
C VAL A 273 -6.85 27.88 11.65
N ASP A 274 -6.68 28.58 12.77
CA ASP A 274 -6.13 29.95 12.80
C ASP A 274 -4.69 30.00 12.28
N TYR A 275 -3.91 28.92 12.50
CA TYR A 275 -2.57 28.78 11.93
C TYR A 275 -2.57 28.27 10.48
N GLY A 276 -3.73 27.99 9.87
CA GLY A 276 -3.85 27.51 8.50
C GLY A 276 -3.39 26.06 8.30
N ILE A 277 -3.19 25.30 9.39
CA ILE A 277 -2.83 23.88 9.34
C ILE A 277 -4.06 23.04 9.00
N LEU A 278 -5.20 23.32 9.63
CA LEU A 278 -6.47 22.65 9.35
C LEU A 278 -7.39 23.54 8.54
N LYS A 279 -8.15 22.93 7.64
CA LYS A 279 -9.30 23.54 6.96
C LYS A 279 -10.55 22.73 7.24
N GLN A 280 -11.67 23.41 7.50
CA GLN A 280 -12.97 22.74 7.50
C GLN A 280 -13.34 22.45 6.04
N THR A 281 -13.49 21.17 5.67
CA THR A 281 -13.77 20.75 4.30
C THR A 281 -15.23 20.45 4.06
N ASP A 282 -15.87 19.68 4.95
CA ASP A 282 -17.26 19.27 4.74
C ASP A 282 -18.06 19.20 6.07
N LYS A 283 -19.38 19.03 5.92
CA LYS A 283 -20.28 18.64 7.00
C LYS A 283 -20.89 17.29 6.64
N PHE A 284 -20.63 16.28 7.44
CA PHE A 284 -21.35 15.01 7.33
C PHE A 284 -22.48 14.98 8.38
N GLY A 285 -23.71 15.19 7.95
CA GLY A 285 -24.82 15.39 8.86
C GLY A 285 -24.60 16.64 9.77
N LYS A 286 -24.50 16.43 11.09
CA LYS A 286 -24.20 17.49 12.07
C LYS A 286 -22.71 17.62 12.42
N ALA A 287 -21.87 16.66 12.03
CA ALA A 287 -20.44 16.65 12.33
C ALA A 287 -19.66 17.55 11.36
N LYS A 288 -18.69 18.31 11.90
CA LYS A 288 -17.77 19.12 11.11
C LYS A 288 -16.50 18.33 10.89
N ILE A 289 -16.08 18.22 9.64
CA ILE A 289 -14.85 17.55 9.24
C ILE A 289 -13.77 18.58 8.97
N TYR A 290 -12.56 18.28 9.42
CA TYR A 290 -11.38 19.12 9.25
C TYR A 290 -10.27 18.30 8.60
N SER A 291 -9.57 18.89 7.62
CA SER A 291 -8.49 18.24 6.88
C SER A 291 -7.18 19.02 7.01
N TYR A 292 -6.09 18.27 7.19
CA TYR A 292 -4.72 18.78 7.08
C TYR A 292 -4.30 18.75 5.61
N THR A 293 -4.79 19.73 4.84
CA THR A 293 -4.67 19.75 3.39
C THR A 293 -3.22 19.76 2.90
N CYS A 294 -2.32 20.52 3.57
CA CYS A 294 -0.91 20.51 3.19
C CYS A 294 -0.29 19.10 3.27
N LEU A 295 -0.62 18.31 4.29
CA LEU A 295 -0.15 16.94 4.42
C LEU A 295 -0.71 16.03 3.31
N LEU A 296 -1.99 16.18 2.98
CA LEU A 296 -2.65 15.40 1.94
C LEU A 296 -2.03 15.66 0.55
N TYR A 297 -1.73 16.92 0.24
CA TYR A 297 -1.16 17.31 -1.06
C TYR A 297 0.37 17.17 -1.13
N THR A 298 1.10 17.14 -0.01
CA THR A 298 2.56 16.91 -0.03
C THR A 298 2.92 15.57 -0.65
N SER A 299 2.08 14.57 -0.47
CA SER A 299 2.25 13.25 -1.07
C SER A 299 1.67 13.16 -2.51
N ASP A 300 0.88 14.15 -2.98
CA ASP A 300 0.43 14.24 -4.38
C ASP A 300 1.42 15.00 -5.25
N ALA A 301 2.23 15.91 -4.68
CA ALA A 301 3.30 16.61 -5.40
C ALA A 301 4.47 15.69 -5.77
N ALA A 302 4.57 14.50 -5.17
CA ALA A 302 5.45 13.42 -5.61
C ALA A 302 4.82 12.59 -6.76
N ASP A 303 3.55 12.85 -7.09
CA ASP A 303 2.77 12.13 -8.11
C ASP A 303 2.61 12.95 -9.43
N GLU A 304 3.09 14.22 -9.48
CA GLU A 304 3.19 15.07 -10.67
C GLU A 304 4.61 15.07 -11.26
#